data_68545ca60cef4954fec347ea2b0f9cec
#
_entry.id   68545ca60cef4954fec347ea2b0f9cec
#
_cell.length_a   1.000
_cell.length_b   1.000
_cell.length_c   1.000
_cell.angle_alpha   90.00
_cell.angle_beta   90.00
_cell.angle_gamma   90.00
#
_symmetry.space_group_name_H-M   'P 1'
#
loop_
_entity.id
_entity.type
_entity.pdbx_description
1 polymer ?
#
loop_
_entity_poly.entity_id
_entity_poly.type
_entity_poly.pdbx_seq_one_letter_code
_entity_poly.pdbx_strand_id
1 'polypeptide(L)'
;MFEIDQRARRLTDKEKDQYSKKGYVTGIPVFSENAVQDLHNWYDELSSKLPNDIDINKTNMWHKASKKFYDLSRTPAILDYVEDLIGPNFVQWGGQFFSKEPKDGSVVPWHQDAQYWPLSPANAVTVWLAIFDT
;
A
#
# COMPACT_ATOMS: atom_id res chain seq x y z
N MET A 1 0.26 -8.18 15.18
CA MET A 1 1.19 -8.11 14.03
C MET A 1 0.62 -9.05 12.99
N PHE A 2 0.57 -8.66 11.73
CA PHE A 2 0.04 -9.51 10.65
C PHE A 2 1.00 -10.66 10.35
N GLU A 3 0.48 -11.82 10.05
CA GLU A 3 1.27 -12.97 9.64
C GLU A 3 1.85 -12.74 8.24
N ILE A 4 3.16 -12.92 8.12
CA ILE A 4 3.89 -12.70 6.86
C ILE A 4 3.87 -13.98 6.03
N ASP A 5 3.71 -13.83 4.70
CA ASP A 5 3.84 -14.94 3.76
C ASP A 5 5.25 -15.53 3.84
N GLN A 6 5.37 -16.86 3.86
CA GLN A 6 6.66 -17.56 3.92
C GLN A 6 7.57 -17.26 2.70
N ARG A 7 6.98 -16.79 1.59
CA ARG A 7 7.71 -16.38 0.38
C ARG A 7 8.23 -14.95 0.45
N ALA A 8 7.80 -14.17 1.45
CA ALA A 8 8.28 -12.80 1.62
C ALA A 8 9.79 -12.79 1.87
N ARG A 9 10.51 -11.96 1.12
CA ARG A 9 11.96 -11.85 1.12
C ARG A 9 12.37 -10.46 0.61
N ARG A 10 13.61 -10.08 0.78
CA ARG A 10 14.15 -8.87 0.13
C ARG A 10 14.00 -8.96 -1.40
N LEU A 11 13.86 -7.80 -2.06
CA LEU A 11 13.79 -7.75 -3.52
C LEU A 11 15.07 -8.30 -4.14
N THR A 12 14.91 -9.11 -5.18
CA THR A 12 16.05 -9.56 -6.00
C THR A 12 16.60 -8.42 -6.85
N ASP A 13 17.82 -8.54 -7.31
CA ASP A 13 18.41 -7.56 -8.23
C ASP A 13 17.61 -7.41 -9.52
N LYS A 14 16.98 -8.51 -9.98
CA LYS A 14 16.07 -8.46 -11.14
C LYS A 14 14.83 -7.61 -10.88
N GLU A 15 14.24 -7.70 -9.70
CA GLU A 15 13.07 -6.91 -9.32
C GLU A 15 13.44 -5.42 -9.13
N LYS A 16 14.57 -5.14 -8.51
CA LYS A 16 15.12 -3.77 -8.40
C LYS A 16 15.44 -3.17 -9.77
N ASP A 17 16.04 -3.94 -10.67
CA ASP A 17 16.31 -3.53 -12.06
C ASP A 17 14.99 -3.29 -12.84
N GLN A 18 13.97 -4.15 -12.64
CA GLN A 18 12.65 -3.94 -13.22
C GLN A 18 12.04 -2.62 -12.73
N TYR A 19 12.06 -2.36 -11.42
CA TYR A 19 11.57 -1.10 -10.85
C TYR A 19 12.30 0.11 -11.44
N SER A 20 13.64 0.05 -11.52
CA SER A 20 14.44 1.14 -12.08
C SER A 20 14.11 1.43 -13.56
N LYS A 21 13.83 0.38 -14.36
CA LYS A 21 13.56 0.52 -15.80
C LYS A 21 12.11 0.85 -16.13
N LYS A 22 11.18 0.29 -15.36
CA LYS A 22 9.74 0.37 -15.66
C LYS A 22 8.95 1.29 -14.72
N GLY A 23 9.55 1.69 -13.59
CA GLY A 23 8.88 2.48 -12.55
C GLY A 23 7.98 1.67 -11.62
N TYR A 24 7.90 0.35 -11.79
CA TYR A 24 7.11 -0.52 -10.91
C TYR A 24 7.65 -1.95 -10.85
N VAL A 25 7.29 -2.64 -9.78
CA VAL A 25 7.42 -4.09 -9.62
C VAL A 25 6.14 -4.63 -8.99
N THR A 26 5.70 -5.82 -9.40
CA THR A 26 4.44 -6.45 -8.97
C THR A 26 4.65 -7.92 -8.60
N GLY A 27 3.62 -8.52 -7.96
CA GLY A 27 3.66 -9.93 -7.57
C GLY A 27 4.57 -10.21 -6.37
N ILE A 28 4.78 -9.20 -5.53
CA ILE A 28 5.64 -9.31 -4.34
C ILE A 28 4.79 -9.81 -3.16
N PRO A 29 5.09 -10.98 -2.59
CA PRO A 29 4.31 -11.52 -1.48
C PRO A 29 4.57 -10.75 -0.19
N VAL A 30 3.51 -10.47 0.58
CA VAL A 30 3.62 -9.78 1.87
C VAL A 30 2.97 -10.59 2.98
N PHE A 31 1.70 -10.95 2.83
CA PHE A 31 0.89 -11.55 3.88
C PHE A 31 0.48 -12.97 3.56
N SER A 32 0.32 -13.78 4.61
CA SER A 32 -0.32 -15.10 4.49
C SER A 32 -1.80 -14.96 4.10
N GLU A 33 -2.39 -16.03 3.60
CA GLU A 33 -3.82 -16.08 3.28
C GLU A 33 -4.70 -15.75 4.50
N ASN A 34 -4.33 -16.23 5.69
CA ASN A 34 -5.03 -15.91 6.93
C ASN A 34 -4.99 -14.41 7.23
N ALA A 35 -3.82 -13.78 7.09
CA ALA A 35 -3.68 -12.35 7.32
C ALA A 35 -4.45 -11.51 6.28
N VAL A 36 -4.53 -11.97 5.03
CA VAL A 36 -5.37 -11.35 4.00
C VAL A 36 -6.84 -11.42 4.40
N GLN A 37 -7.33 -12.58 4.87
CA GLN A 37 -8.70 -12.71 5.35
C GLN A 37 -9.00 -11.79 6.54
N ASP A 38 -8.05 -11.64 7.47
CA ASP A 38 -8.16 -10.69 8.59
C ASP A 38 -8.21 -9.24 8.12
N LEU A 39 -7.53 -8.91 7.01
CA LEU A 39 -7.58 -7.59 6.38
C LEU A 39 -8.91 -7.33 5.70
N HIS A 40 -9.50 -8.33 5.01
CA HIS A 40 -10.86 -8.27 4.45
C HIS A 40 -11.87 -7.94 5.54
N ASN A 41 -11.91 -8.77 6.59
CA ASN A 41 -12.85 -8.60 7.71
C ASN A 41 -12.70 -7.21 8.36
N TRP A 42 -11.47 -6.75 8.50
CA TRP A 42 -11.21 -5.42 9.06
C TRP A 42 -11.68 -4.29 8.14
N TYR A 43 -11.47 -4.40 6.83
CA TYR A 43 -11.93 -3.40 5.87
C TYR A 43 -13.45 -3.29 5.90
N ASP A 44 -14.16 -4.42 5.88
CA ASP A 44 -15.61 -4.48 5.94
C ASP A 44 -16.16 -3.89 7.25
N GLU A 45 -15.53 -4.24 8.38
CA GLU A 45 -15.87 -3.68 9.68
C GLU A 45 -15.66 -2.16 9.72
N LEU A 46 -14.53 -1.69 9.21
CA LEU A 46 -14.22 -0.26 9.15
C LEU A 46 -15.23 0.48 8.28
N SER A 47 -15.47 -0.01 7.07
CA SER A 47 -16.40 0.59 6.12
C SER A 47 -17.83 0.67 6.69
N SER A 48 -18.28 -0.38 7.37
CA SER A 48 -19.62 -0.42 7.98
C SER A 48 -19.82 0.53 9.16
N LYS A 49 -18.72 0.94 9.82
CA LYS A 49 -18.75 1.84 10.98
C LYS A 49 -18.48 3.30 10.63
N LEU A 50 -18.09 3.59 9.40
CA LEU A 50 -17.87 4.97 9.00
C LEU A 50 -19.21 5.73 8.94
N PRO A 51 -19.24 6.99 9.40
CA PRO A 51 -20.38 7.88 9.16
C PRO A 51 -20.66 8.01 7.66
N ASN A 52 -21.93 8.16 7.29
CA ASN A 52 -22.37 8.22 5.89
C ASN A 52 -21.76 9.39 5.07
N ASP A 53 -21.27 10.41 5.74
CA ASP A 53 -20.61 11.57 5.14
C ASP A 53 -19.09 11.39 4.97
N ILE A 54 -18.54 10.28 5.44
CA ILE A 54 -17.11 9.94 5.32
C ILE A 54 -16.91 8.96 4.17
N ASP A 55 -16.25 9.40 3.13
CA ASP A 55 -15.79 8.55 2.03
C ASP A 55 -14.42 7.96 2.38
N ILE A 56 -14.34 6.64 2.47
CA ILE A 56 -13.10 5.92 2.81
C ILE A 56 -11.95 6.23 1.83
N ASN A 57 -12.28 6.46 0.55
CA ASN A 57 -11.31 6.74 -0.51
C ASN A 57 -10.81 8.19 -0.50
N LYS A 58 -11.62 9.12 0.02
CA LYS A 58 -11.24 10.54 0.12
C LYS A 58 -10.54 10.88 1.42
N THR A 59 -10.53 9.94 2.37
CA THR A 59 -9.85 10.12 3.65
C THR A 59 -8.40 9.69 3.52
N ASN A 60 -7.51 10.64 3.73
CA ASN A 60 -6.07 10.38 3.74
C ASN A 60 -5.54 10.23 5.17
N MET A 61 -4.28 9.83 5.31
CA MET A 61 -3.59 9.70 6.60
C MET A 61 -4.22 8.68 7.55
N TRP A 62 -4.79 7.60 7.03
CA TRP A 62 -5.39 6.53 7.84
C TRP A 62 -4.47 5.98 8.94
N HIS A 63 -3.17 6.00 8.72
CA HIS A 63 -2.17 5.61 9.72
C HIS A 63 -2.17 6.48 10.98
N LYS A 64 -2.76 7.69 10.93
CA LYS A 64 -2.95 8.56 12.10
C LYS A 64 -4.26 8.30 12.84
N ALA A 65 -5.26 7.78 12.12
CA ALA A 65 -6.60 7.55 12.65
C ALA A 65 -6.84 6.10 13.09
N SER A 66 -6.14 5.13 12.48
CA SER A 66 -6.31 3.71 12.73
C SER A 66 -5.01 3.06 13.14
N LYS A 67 -4.97 2.50 14.35
CA LYS A 67 -3.82 1.72 14.82
C LYS A 67 -3.53 0.53 13.89
N LYS A 68 -4.57 -0.14 13.38
CA LYS A 68 -4.41 -1.29 12.49
C LYS A 68 -3.80 -0.87 11.15
N PHE A 69 -4.19 0.29 10.60
CA PHE A 69 -3.55 0.84 9.40
C PHE A 69 -2.09 1.24 9.68
N TYR A 70 -1.84 1.84 10.84
CA TYR A 70 -0.47 2.17 11.25
C TYR A 70 0.40 0.91 11.36
N ASP A 71 -0.09 -0.14 12.01
CA ASP A 71 0.63 -1.42 12.14
C ASP A 71 0.84 -2.08 10.76
N LEU A 72 -0.16 -1.99 9.85
CA LEU A 72 -0.08 -2.47 8.48
C LEU A 72 1.07 -1.81 7.71
N SER A 73 1.12 -0.49 7.74
CA SER A 73 2.15 0.28 7.04
C SER A 73 3.57 0.08 7.60
N ARG A 74 3.68 -0.46 8.81
CA ARG A 74 4.96 -0.79 9.46
C ARG A 74 5.30 -2.27 9.44
N THR A 75 4.64 -3.04 8.61
CA THR A 75 4.95 -4.46 8.41
C THR A 75 6.41 -4.61 7.95
N PRO A 76 7.25 -5.40 8.63
CA PRO A 76 8.67 -5.51 8.30
C PRO A 76 8.93 -5.81 6.82
N ALA A 77 8.20 -6.76 6.23
CA ALA A 77 8.36 -7.08 4.81
C ALA A 77 8.11 -5.87 3.89
N ILE A 78 7.10 -5.03 4.19
CA ILE A 78 6.83 -3.80 3.43
C ILE A 78 8.00 -2.82 3.58
N LEU A 79 8.49 -2.63 4.81
CA LEU A 79 9.61 -1.72 5.06
C LEU A 79 10.88 -2.19 4.36
N ASP A 80 11.14 -3.51 4.34
CA ASP A 80 12.26 -4.12 3.63
C ASP A 80 12.20 -3.83 2.11
N TYR A 81 11.03 -3.96 1.49
CA TYR A 81 10.85 -3.65 0.06
C TYR A 81 11.07 -2.17 -0.24
N VAL A 82 10.56 -1.28 0.62
CA VAL A 82 10.78 0.17 0.47
C VAL A 82 12.26 0.51 0.61
N GLU A 83 12.92 -0.05 1.62
CA GLU A 83 14.36 0.15 1.84
C GLU A 83 15.20 -0.32 0.65
N ASP A 84 14.84 -1.46 0.03
CA ASP A 84 15.52 -1.98 -1.15
C ASP A 84 15.47 -1.03 -2.35
N LEU A 85 14.44 -0.19 -2.43
CA LEU A 85 14.22 0.72 -3.56
C LEU A 85 14.75 2.14 -3.32
N ILE A 86 14.60 2.68 -2.11
CA ILE A 86 14.95 4.08 -1.82
C ILE A 86 15.94 4.26 -0.67
N GLY A 87 16.47 3.14 -0.13
CA GLY A 87 17.43 3.15 0.98
C GLY A 87 16.78 3.25 2.35
N PRO A 88 17.57 3.19 3.45
CA PRO A 88 17.06 3.02 4.81
C PRO A 88 16.46 4.28 5.44
N ASN A 89 16.68 5.45 4.85
CA ASN A 89 16.24 6.73 5.42
C ASN A 89 15.00 7.24 4.70
N PHE A 90 13.83 6.80 5.14
CA PHE A 90 12.55 7.21 4.59
C PHE A 90 11.50 7.46 5.67
N VAL A 91 10.45 8.18 5.30
CA VAL A 91 9.29 8.44 6.15
C VAL A 91 8.01 8.13 5.38
N GLN A 92 6.98 7.68 6.09
CA GLN A 92 5.65 7.55 5.50
C GLN A 92 5.03 8.94 5.31
N TRP A 93 4.79 9.31 4.06
CA TRP A 93 4.16 10.58 3.70
C TRP A 93 2.64 10.53 3.88
N GLY A 94 2.00 9.47 3.41
CA GLY A 94 0.55 9.31 3.44
C GLY A 94 0.13 7.86 3.51
N GLY A 95 -1.16 7.63 3.54
CA GLY A 95 -1.75 6.30 3.45
C GLY A 95 -3.26 6.39 3.39
N GLN A 96 -3.85 5.78 2.36
CA GLN A 96 -5.27 5.82 2.07
C GLN A 96 -5.75 4.48 1.51
N PHE A 97 -7.03 4.25 1.58
CA PHE A 97 -7.66 3.18 0.81
C PHE A 97 -7.91 3.64 -0.62
N PHE A 98 -7.91 2.69 -1.52
CA PHE A 98 -8.22 2.89 -2.92
C PHE A 98 -9.15 1.74 -3.36
N SER A 99 -10.43 1.91 -3.13
CA SER A 99 -11.43 0.89 -3.44
C SER A 99 -12.36 1.36 -4.56
N LYS A 100 -12.81 0.42 -5.35
CA LYS A 100 -13.82 0.60 -6.39
C LYS A 100 -14.90 -0.42 -6.23
N GLU A 101 -16.14 0.02 -6.31
CA GLU A 101 -17.27 -0.91 -6.35
C GLU A 101 -17.29 -1.67 -7.68
N PRO A 102 -17.74 -2.93 -7.66
CA PRO A 102 -17.89 -3.69 -8.88
C PRO A 102 -18.74 -2.93 -9.92
N LYS A 103 -18.21 -2.76 -11.12
CA LYS A 103 -18.88 -2.10 -12.25
C LYS A 103 -19.15 -0.60 -12.08
N ASP A 104 -18.44 0.10 -11.18
CA ASP A 104 -18.62 1.55 -11.01
C ASP A 104 -18.17 2.36 -12.25
N GLY A 105 -17.40 1.74 -13.14
CA GLY A 105 -16.94 2.36 -14.40
C GLY A 105 -15.87 3.43 -14.20
N SER A 106 -15.42 3.69 -12.99
CA SER A 106 -14.39 4.70 -12.73
C SER A 106 -13.04 4.28 -13.31
N VAL A 107 -12.37 5.21 -13.96
CA VAL A 107 -11.04 5.01 -14.55
C VAL A 107 -10.06 5.95 -13.88
N VAL A 108 -8.95 5.41 -13.42
CA VAL A 108 -7.81 6.23 -13.00
C VAL A 108 -6.86 6.35 -14.20
N PRO A 109 -6.64 7.55 -14.73
CA PRO A 109 -5.73 7.74 -15.85
C PRO A 109 -4.29 7.43 -15.43
N TRP A 110 -3.45 7.06 -16.38
CA TRP A 110 -2.02 6.93 -16.16
C TRP A 110 -1.42 8.24 -15.65
N HIS A 111 -0.70 8.17 -14.56
CA HIS A 111 -0.05 9.32 -13.93
C HIS A 111 1.21 8.90 -13.18
N GLN A 112 1.97 9.88 -12.72
CA GLN A 112 3.05 9.71 -11.74
C GLN A 112 2.69 10.48 -10.49
N ASP A 113 2.71 9.81 -9.34
CA ASP A 113 2.37 10.41 -8.04
C ASP A 113 3.27 11.60 -7.70
N ALA A 114 4.54 11.55 -8.12
CA ALA A 114 5.52 12.60 -7.83
C ALA A 114 5.11 14.00 -8.28
N GLN A 115 4.24 14.13 -9.30
CA GLN A 115 3.73 15.44 -9.74
C GLN A 115 2.85 16.15 -8.70
N TYR A 116 2.29 15.39 -7.75
CA TYR A 116 1.43 15.93 -6.68
C TYR A 116 2.21 16.26 -5.41
N TRP A 117 3.49 15.92 -5.35
CA TRP A 117 4.29 16.05 -4.14
C TRP A 117 5.46 17.02 -4.34
N PRO A 118 5.56 18.08 -3.53
CA PRO A 118 6.64 19.07 -3.62
C PRO A 118 7.95 18.54 -3.00
N LEU A 119 8.44 17.40 -3.49
CA LEU A 119 9.65 16.74 -2.98
C LEU A 119 10.87 17.08 -3.83
N SER A 120 11.98 17.36 -3.19
CA SER A 120 13.27 17.54 -3.85
C SER A 120 14.40 16.89 -3.04
N PRO A 121 15.09 15.86 -3.55
CA PRO A 121 14.77 15.14 -4.78
C PRO A 121 13.44 14.40 -4.70
N ALA A 122 12.81 14.13 -5.85
CA ALA A 122 11.58 13.38 -5.95
C ALA A 122 11.83 11.86 -5.76
N ASN A 123 12.41 11.50 -4.62
CA ASN A 123 12.70 10.12 -4.26
C ASN A 123 11.57 9.57 -3.39
N ALA A 124 10.55 9.03 -4.03
CA ALA A 124 9.38 8.47 -3.36
C ALA A 124 8.94 7.16 -4.01
N VAL A 125 8.33 6.28 -3.23
CA VAL A 125 7.73 5.03 -3.68
C VAL A 125 6.33 4.90 -3.10
N THR A 126 5.38 4.49 -3.92
CA THR A 126 4.04 4.10 -3.48
C THR A 126 3.97 2.59 -3.36
N VAL A 127 3.60 2.11 -2.19
CA VAL A 127 3.26 0.70 -1.97
C VAL A 127 1.77 0.55 -2.17
N TRP A 128 1.38 -0.14 -3.24
CA TRP A 128 0.00 -0.53 -3.49
C TRP A 128 -0.21 -1.97 -3.02
N LEU A 129 -0.99 -2.13 -1.96
CA LEU A 129 -1.27 -3.42 -1.34
C LEU A 129 -2.66 -3.89 -1.78
N ALA A 130 -2.71 -4.96 -2.56
CA ALA A 130 -3.96 -5.62 -2.91
C ALA A 130 -4.50 -6.35 -1.68
N ILE A 131 -5.65 -5.88 -1.16
CA ILE A 131 -6.38 -6.55 -0.07
C ILE A 131 -7.39 -7.52 -0.68
N PHE A 132 -8.07 -7.14 -1.76
CA PHE A 132 -9.01 -7.96 -2.52
C PHE A 132 -8.43 -8.33 -3.88
N ASP A 133 -9.04 -9.30 -4.53
CA ASP A 133 -8.71 -9.66 -5.93
C ASP A 133 -8.96 -8.48 -6.86
N THR A 134 -8.02 -8.22 -7.77
CA THR A 134 -8.04 -7.05 -8.67
C THR A 134 -7.72 -7.42 -10.10
#